data_dad8c05e810635cdef4faef8505bd394
#
_entry.id   dad8c05e810635cdef4faef8505bd394
#
_cell.length_a   1.000
_cell.length_b   1.000
_cell.length_c   1.000
_cell.angle_alpha   90.00
_cell.angle_beta   90.00
_cell.angle_gamma   90.00
#
_symmetry.space_group_name_H-M   'P 1'
#
loop_
_entity.id
_entity.type
_entity.pdbx_description
1 polymer ?
#
loop_
_entity_poly.entity_id
_entity_poly.type
_entity_poly.pdbx_seq_one_letter_code
_entity_poly.pdbx_strand_id
1 'polypeptide(L)'
;MAFIIKPLITEKMTNITEKTSVDRTYKPKTGAHRGEEVTKKAQPKYGFIVKPEANKIEIAKEVESLYNVTVIDVNTARYAGKRSSRYTRAGLVRGQKNAFKKAIVTLKEGDSIDFYSNIQ
;
A
#
# COMPACT_ATOMS: atom_id res chain seq x y z
N MET A 1 -5.12 -5.73 -17.58
CA MET A 1 -6.19 -4.97 -16.89
C MET A 1 -5.58 -4.03 -15.88
N ALA A 2 -6.11 -2.84 -15.77
CA ALA A 2 -5.59 -1.85 -14.82
C ALA A 2 -6.36 -1.92 -13.50
N PHE A 3 -5.75 -2.47 -12.47
CA PHE A 3 -6.33 -2.54 -11.13
C PHE A 3 -5.92 -1.34 -10.27
N ILE A 4 -4.77 -0.75 -10.54
CA ILE A 4 -4.27 0.40 -9.78
C ILE A 4 -4.96 1.67 -10.28
N ILE A 5 -5.62 2.39 -9.35
CA ILE A 5 -6.31 3.63 -9.68
C ILE A 5 -5.34 4.81 -9.55
N LYS A 6 -4.65 4.90 -8.43
CA LYS A 6 -3.69 5.99 -8.17
C LYS A 6 -2.76 5.63 -7.02
N PRO A 7 -1.57 6.25 -6.94
CA PRO A 7 -0.72 6.11 -5.75
C PRO A 7 -1.37 6.79 -4.54
N LEU A 8 -1.11 6.24 -3.36
CA LEU A 8 -1.57 6.80 -2.09
C LEU A 8 -0.46 7.69 -1.53
N ILE A 9 -0.62 8.99 -1.73
CA ILE A 9 0.36 9.98 -1.27
C ILE A 9 -0.26 10.78 -0.13
N THR A 10 -0.17 10.24 1.07
CA THR A 10 -0.58 10.92 2.30
C THR A 10 0.65 11.10 3.19
N GLU A 11 0.56 11.99 4.17
CA GLU A 11 1.64 12.21 5.11
C GLU A 11 2.03 10.93 5.84
N LYS A 12 1.03 10.15 6.27
CA LYS A 12 1.25 8.87 6.94
C LYS A 12 1.97 7.87 6.04
N MET A 13 1.56 7.77 4.78
CA MET A 13 2.19 6.85 3.83
C MET A 13 3.59 7.31 3.46
N THR A 14 3.81 8.60 3.31
CA THR A 14 5.13 9.17 3.06
C THR A 14 6.09 8.84 4.20
N ASN A 15 5.64 8.97 5.45
CA ASN A 15 6.43 8.60 6.63
C ASN A 15 6.77 7.12 6.64
N ILE A 16 5.84 6.25 6.31
CA ILE A 16 6.07 4.81 6.21
C ILE A 16 7.13 4.50 5.14
N THR A 17 7.02 5.13 3.97
CA THR A 17 7.96 4.95 2.88
C THR A 17 9.36 5.39 3.28
N GLU A 18 9.50 6.55 3.91
CA GLU A 18 10.79 7.05 4.37
C GLU A 18 11.43 6.14 5.41
N LYS A 19 10.66 5.70 6.40
CA LYS A 19 11.17 4.80 7.45
C LYS A 19 11.62 3.44 6.90
N THR A 20 10.92 2.92 5.91
CA THR A 20 11.23 1.60 5.33
C THR A 20 12.29 1.67 4.23
N SER A 21 12.66 2.86 3.78
CA SER A 21 13.67 3.05 2.72
C SER A 21 15.11 3.08 3.23
N VAL A 22 15.31 2.94 4.53
CA VAL A 22 16.65 2.93 5.13
C VAL A 22 16.88 1.63 5.90
N ASP A 23 18.14 1.18 5.93
CA ASP A 23 18.53 0.01 6.73
C ASP A 23 18.32 0.32 8.21
N ARG A 24 17.90 -0.69 8.94
CA ARG A 24 17.62 -0.57 10.36
C ARG A 24 18.45 -1.55 11.15
N THR A 25 19.18 -1.04 12.14
CA THR A 25 19.99 -1.84 13.05
C THR A 25 19.33 -1.82 14.44
N TYR A 26 19.17 -2.98 15.04
CA TYR A 26 18.58 -3.10 16.36
C TYR A 26 19.12 -4.31 17.10
N LYS A 27 18.96 -4.32 18.43
CA LYS A 27 19.32 -5.48 19.27
C LYS A 27 18.02 -6.12 19.77
N PRO A 28 17.67 -7.33 19.32
CA PRO A 28 16.47 -7.98 19.79
C PRO A 28 16.59 -8.34 21.28
N LYS A 29 15.50 -8.20 22.01
CA LYS A 29 15.42 -8.52 23.43
C LYS A 29 15.11 -10.00 23.70
N THR A 30 14.61 -10.70 22.70
CA THR A 30 14.20 -12.10 22.79
C THR A 30 14.59 -12.84 21.51
N GLY A 31 14.67 -14.16 21.58
CA GLY A 31 14.96 -15.02 20.43
C GLY A 31 16.43 -15.40 20.30
N ALA A 32 16.77 -16.07 19.18
CA ALA A 32 18.10 -16.62 18.95
C ALA A 32 19.21 -15.56 18.84
N HIS A 33 18.85 -14.34 18.44
CA HIS A 33 19.81 -13.23 18.30
C HIS A 33 19.75 -12.23 19.45
N ARG A 34 19.25 -12.67 20.60
CA ARG A 34 19.15 -11.83 21.80
C ARG A 34 20.48 -11.19 22.16
N GLY A 35 20.48 -9.86 22.28
CA GLY A 35 21.69 -9.10 22.64
C GLY A 35 22.68 -8.89 21.52
N GLU A 36 22.47 -9.50 20.35
CA GLU A 36 23.29 -9.31 19.17
C GLU A 36 22.75 -8.17 18.31
N GLU A 37 23.62 -7.47 17.63
CA GLU A 37 23.23 -6.43 16.70
C GLU A 37 22.72 -7.03 15.40
N VAL A 38 21.47 -6.74 15.05
CA VAL A 38 20.82 -7.24 13.82
C VAL A 38 20.53 -6.10 12.90
N THR A 39 20.94 -6.21 11.64
CA THR A 39 20.64 -5.21 10.61
C THR A 39 19.55 -5.73 9.69
N LYS A 40 18.45 -4.99 9.61
CA LYS A 40 17.39 -5.27 8.67
C LYS A 40 17.58 -4.39 7.45
N LYS A 41 17.71 -5.02 6.28
CA LYS A 41 17.87 -4.31 5.01
C LYS A 41 16.63 -3.50 4.67
N ALA A 42 16.83 -2.38 4.00
CA ALA A 42 15.73 -1.52 3.56
C ALA A 42 14.82 -2.25 2.58
N GLN A 43 13.53 -2.30 2.90
CA GLN A 43 12.49 -2.86 2.03
C GLN A 43 11.40 -1.80 1.90
N PRO A 44 11.51 -0.91 0.91
CA PRO A 44 10.59 0.23 0.79
C PRO A 44 9.14 -0.21 0.64
N LYS A 45 8.23 0.49 1.30
CA LYS A 45 6.80 0.26 1.21
C LYS A 45 6.12 1.45 0.56
N TYR A 46 5.23 1.17 -0.39
CA TYR A 46 4.46 2.18 -1.10
C TYR A 46 2.98 1.84 -1.07
N GLY A 47 2.15 2.85 -1.00
CA GLY A 47 0.71 2.66 -0.95
C GLY A 47 0.04 3.00 -2.28
N PHE A 48 -1.02 2.25 -2.60
CA PHE A 48 -1.82 2.47 -3.80
C PHE A 48 -3.31 2.34 -3.48
N ILE A 49 -4.11 3.11 -4.17
CA ILE A 49 -5.56 2.91 -4.20
C ILE A 49 -5.85 2.03 -5.41
N VAL A 50 -6.47 0.90 -5.18
CA VAL A 50 -6.75 -0.09 -6.22
C VAL A 50 -8.24 -0.42 -6.23
N LYS A 51 -8.68 -1.08 -7.29
CA LYS A 51 -10.06 -1.54 -7.40
C LYS A 51 -10.35 -2.61 -6.35
N PRO A 52 -11.57 -2.64 -5.77
CA PRO A 52 -11.88 -3.61 -4.71
C PRO A 52 -11.81 -5.07 -5.14
N GLU A 53 -11.97 -5.38 -6.41
CA GLU A 53 -11.86 -6.74 -6.93
C GLU A 53 -10.42 -7.21 -7.17
N ALA A 54 -9.44 -6.34 -7.05
CA ALA A 54 -8.03 -6.70 -7.30
C ALA A 54 -7.48 -7.62 -6.21
N ASN A 55 -6.79 -8.68 -6.61
CA ASN A 55 -6.11 -9.61 -5.71
C ASN A 55 -4.65 -9.20 -5.51
N LYS A 56 -4.05 -9.68 -4.42
CA LYS A 56 -2.64 -9.39 -4.12
C LYS A 56 -1.70 -9.77 -5.25
N ILE A 57 -1.92 -10.93 -5.87
CA ILE A 57 -1.10 -11.40 -6.99
C ILE A 57 -1.22 -10.47 -8.20
N GLU A 58 -2.43 -10.04 -8.52
CA GLU A 58 -2.67 -9.13 -9.64
C GLU A 58 -2.06 -7.75 -9.39
N ILE A 59 -2.17 -7.24 -8.16
CA ILE A 59 -1.59 -5.98 -7.74
C ILE A 59 -0.06 -6.04 -7.85
N ALA A 60 0.56 -7.12 -7.36
CA ALA A 60 2.00 -7.31 -7.44
C ALA A 60 2.50 -7.32 -8.88
N LYS A 61 1.83 -8.05 -9.74
CA LYS A 61 2.20 -8.12 -11.17
C LYS A 61 2.09 -6.78 -11.86
N GLU A 62 1.03 -6.03 -11.55
CA GLU A 62 0.82 -4.71 -12.17
C GLU A 62 1.88 -3.70 -11.72
N VAL A 63 2.20 -3.68 -10.42
CA VAL A 63 3.26 -2.81 -9.89
C VAL A 63 4.62 -3.16 -10.50
N GLU A 64 4.95 -4.43 -10.59
CA GLU A 64 6.21 -4.88 -11.20
C GLU A 64 6.31 -4.46 -12.66
N SER A 65 5.22 -4.56 -13.40
CA SER A 65 5.17 -4.17 -14.80
C SER A 65 5.27 -2.66 -15.00
N LEU A 66 4.56 -1.88 -14.18
CA LEU A 66 4.51 -0.42 -14.30
C LEU A 66 5.82 0.27 -13.91
N TYR A 67 6.48 -0.21 -12.88
CA TYR A 67 7.62 0.48 -12.27
C TYR A 67 8.95 -0.29 -12.39
N ASN A 68 8.93 -1.45 -13.02
CA ASN A 68 10.12 -2.31 -13.18
C ASN A 68 10.81 -2.61 -11.85
N VAL A 69 10.03 -3.01 -10.87
CA VAL A 69 10.50 -3.35 -9.52
C VAL A 69 10.11 -4.78 -9.18
N THR A 70 10.71 -5.34 -8.14
CA THR A 70 10.34 -6.65 -7.61
C THR A 70 9.54 -6.48 -6.34
N VAL A 71 8.32 -7.00 -6.34
CA VAL A 71 7.42 -6.94 -5.18
C VAL A 71 7.61 -8.20 -4.35
N ILE A 72 7.92 -8.02 -3.07
CA ILE A 72 8.09 -9.12 -2.12
C ILE A 72 6.77 -9.48 -1.47
N ASP A 73 5.99 -8.47 -1.10
CA ASP A 73 4.76 -8.68 -0.35
C ASP A 73 3.74 -7.58 -0.66
N VAL A 74 2.47 -7.91 -0.52
CA VAL A 74 1.36 -6.97 -0.70
C VAL A 74 0.38 -7.15 0.44
N ASN A 75 0.14 -6.10 1.19
CA ASN A 75 -0.88 -6.05 2.23
C ASN A 75 -2.05 -5.22 1.71
N THR A 76 -3.26 -5.73 1.86
CA THR A 76 -4.45 -5.04 1.38
C THR A 76 -5.43 -4.78 2.51
N ALA A 77 -6.13 -3.65 2.42
CA ALA A 77 -7.22 -3.31 3.32
C ALA A 77 -8.40 -2.85 2.49
N ARG A 78 -9.52 -3.52 2.64
CA ARG A 78 -10.73 -3.20 1.90
C ARG A 78 -11.58 -2.20 2.69
N TYR A 79 -11.95 -1.12 2.03
CA TYR A 79 -12.81 -0.09 2.61
C TYR A 79 -14.15 -0.10 1.91
N ALA A 80 -15.22 -0.35 2.67
CA ALA A 80 -16.58 -0.14 2.17
C ALA A 80 -16.85 1.36 2.08
N GLY A 81 -17.55 1.77 1.05
CA GLY A 81 -17.94 3.16 0.92
C GLY A 81 -18.88 3.58 2.05
N LYS A 82 -18.84 4.84 2.40
CA LYS A 82 -19.69 5.38 3.45
C LYS A 82 -21.17 5.27 3.06
N ARG A 83 -21.97 4.67 3.93
CA ARG A 83 -23.42 4.59 3.75
C ARG A 83 -24.06 5.90 4.15
N SER A 84 -25.02 6.34 3.36
CA SER A 84 -25.82 7.52 3.66
C SER A 84 -27.29 7.26 3.35
N SER A 85 -28.17 7.96 4.05
CA SER A 85 -29.60 7.89 3.80
C SER A 85 -30.19 9.25 4.03
N ARG A 86 -31.27 9.55 3.29
CA ARG A 86 -32.03 10.77 3.51
C ARG A 86 -33.51 10.55 3.13
N TYR A 87 -34.38 11.30 3.75
CA TYR A 87 -35.81 11.30 3.42
C TYR A 87 -36.07 12.21 2.24
N THR A 88 -36.87 11.72 1.32
CA THR A 88 -37.39 12.50 0.19
C THR A 88 -38.89 12.41 0.21
N ARG A 89 -39.56 13.14 -0.70
CA ARG A 89 -41.03 13.05 -0.85
C ARG A 89 -41.48 11.63 -1.21
N ALA A 90 -40.65 10.86 -1.87
CA ALA A 90 -40.96 9.48 -2.27
C ALA A 90 -40.57 8.45 -1.18
N GLY A 91 -40.02 8.89 -0.04
CA GLY A 91 -39.64 8.02 1.05
C GLY A 91 -38.16 8.09 1.36
N LEU A 92 -37.67 7.07 2.07
CA LEU A 92 -36.25 6.95 2.47
C LEU A 92 -35.38 6.50 1.30
N VAL A 93 -34.37 7.30 0.97
CA VAL A 93 -33.37 6.94 -0.05
C VAL A 93 -32.09 6.56 0.66
N ARG A 94 -31.58 5.36 0.37
CA ARG A 94 -30.33 4.85 0.91
C ARG A 94 -29.31 4.76 -0.21
N GLY A 95 -28.08 5.15 0.10
CA GLY A 95 -26.97 5.06 -0.83
C GLY A 95 -25.67 4.71 -0.13
N GLN A 96 -24.69 4.32 -0.91
CA GLN A 96 -23.36 4.01 -0.41
C GLN A 96 -22.34 4.51 -1.42
N LYS A 97 -21.29 5.17 -0.95
CA LYS A 97 -20.18 5.58 -1.80
C LYS A 97 -19.45 4.35 -2.28
N ASN A 98 -18.77 4.47 -3.43
CA ASN A 98 -17.99 3.37 -4.00
C ASN A 98 -16.95 2.85 -3.02
N ALA A 99 -16.85 1.52 -2.91
CA ALA A 99 -15.81 0.87 -2.13
C ALA A 99 -14.47 1.01 -2.85
N PHE A 100 -13.39 0.95 -2.08
CA PHE A 100 -12.04 0.93 -2.62
C PHE A 100 -11.16 0.02 -1.77
N LYS A 101 -10.00 -0.30 -2.30
CA LYS A 101 -9.01 -1.12 -1.58
C LYS A 101 -7.69 -0.36 -1.54
N LYS A 102 -7.07 -0.32 -0.38
CA LYS A 102 -5.69 0.16 -0.23
C LYS A 102 -4.75 -1.02 -0.32
N ALA A 103 -3.69 -0.88 -1.07
CA ALA A 103 -2.65 -1.88 -1.16
C ALA A 103 -1.33 -1.25 -0.72
N ILE A 104 -0.67 -1.89 0.23
CA ILE A 104 0.67 -1.50 0.64
C ILE A 104 1.63 -2.55 0.10
N VAL A 105 2.47 -2.13 -0.81
CA VAL A 105 3.39 -2.98 -1.55
C VAL A 105 4.78 -2.85 -0.95
N THR A 106 5.40 -3.98 -0.60
CA THR A 106 6.77 -4.03 -0.11
C THR A 106 7.69 -4.44 -1.24
N LEU A 107 8.70 -3.65 -1.53
CA LEU A 107 9.65 -3.91 -2.60
C LEU A 107 10.88 -4.62 -2.08
N LYS A 108 11.58 -5.30 -2.99
CA LYS A 108 12.90 -5.87 -2.73
C LYS A 108 13.87 -4.77 -2.33
N GLU A 109 14.85 -5.11 -1.49
CA GLU A 109 15.90 -4.17 -1.13
C GLU A 109 16.63 -3.64 -2.38
N GLY A 110 16.88 -2.34 -2.39
CA GLY A 110 17.50 -1.68 -3.53
C GLY A 110 16.53 -1.16 -4.58
N ASP A 111 15.27 -1.62 -4.58
CA ASP A 111 14.25 -1.12 -5.49
C ASP A 111 13.55 0.10 -4.89
N SER A 112 13.11 1.00 -5.75
CA SER A 112 12.34 2.17 -5.32
C SER A 112 11.39 2.60 -6.42
N ILE A 113 10.33 3.32 -6.04
CA ILE A 113 9.36 3.89 -6.96
C ILE A 113 9.38 5.40 -6.78
N ASP A 114 9.50 6.13 -7.88
CA ASP A 114 9.40 7.57 -7.89
C ASP A 114 8.10 7.97 -8.59
N PHE A 115 7.11 8.38 -7.80
CA PHE A 115 5.82 8.79 -8.32
C PHE A 115 5.88 10.13 -9.06
N TYR A 116 6.86 10.94 -8.75
CA TYR A 116 6.95 12.30 -9.31
C TYR A 116 7.59 12.32 -10.69
N SER A 117 8.54 11.44 -10.95
CA SER A 117 9.19 11.39 -12.26
C SER A 117 8.32 10.77 -13.34
N ASN A 118 7.27 10.04 -12.98
CA ASN A 118 6.34 9.38 -13.90
C ASN A 118 5.09 10.23 -14.19
N ILE A 119 5.02 11.43 -13.64
CA ILE A 119 3.94 12.36 -13.93
C ILE A 119 4.27 13.12 -15.20
N GLN A 120 3.70 12.72 -16.30
CA GLN A 120 3.84 13.41 -17.57
C GLN A 120 2.48 13.61 -18.21
#